data_17d54490672bbd0aa8fcd496c692f3bc
#
_entry.id   17d54490672bbd0aa8fcd496c692f3bc
#
_cell.length_a   1.000
_cell.length_b   1.000
_cell.length_c   1.000
_cell.angle_alpha   90.00
_cell.angle_beta   90.00
_cell.angle_gamma   90.00
#
_symmetry.space_group_name_H-M   'P 1'
#
loop_
_entity.id
_entity.type
_entity.pdbx_description
1 polymer ?
#
loop_
_entity_poly.entity_id
_entity_poly.type
_entity_poly.pdbx_seq_one_letter_code
_entity_poly.pdbx_strand_id
1 'polypeptide(L)'
;MSRLALFRPLALATLFGTLSACTLLPDAEPIRVFLLPTGDVPANQSTSTLRQALRIHTPHASRILAGPRISVVPSGNQISSYQGARWGDAAPTLLRDRLVEQFRQGGQAAAVSNEESNLFAELELFSDLRAFQSEYIDGRPHVRIRLDAQLASTADQRILASRRFDILQPAHSPQLESVVDAFAQASDELSQQLQGWVVAVAKSLPAQ
;
A
#
# COMPACT_ATOMS: atom_id res chain seq x y z
N MET A 1 74.44 -24.92 -22.24
CA MET A 1 74.02 -24.61 -20.86
C MET A 1 73.61 -23.11 -20.84
N SER A 2 72.50 -22.74 -20.37
CA SER A 2 71.92 -21.36 -20.23
C SER A 2 70.86 -20.94 -21.24
N ARG A 3 69.74 -21.63 -21.28
CA ARG A 3 68.49 -21.07 -21.85
C ARG A 3 67.29 -21.11 -20.89
N LEU A 4 67.53 -21.47 -19.63
CA LEU A 4 66.43 -21.60 -18.64
C LEU A 4 66.17 -20.36 -17.76
N ALA A 5 67.00 -19.32 -17.86
CA ALA A 5 66.96 -18.18 -16.96
C ALA A 5 66.05 -17.01 -17.46
N LEU A 6 65.62 -17.04 -18.75
CA LEU A 6 64.81 -15.91 -19.33
C LEU A 6 63.31 -16.10 -19.19
N PHE A 7 62.83 -17.28 -18.81
CA PHE A 7 61.36 -17.53 -18.69
C PHE A 7 60.77 -17.22 -17.31
N ARG A 8 61.63 -17.04 -16.29
CA ARG A 8 61.16 -16.79 -14.92
C ARG A 8 60.52 -15.39 -14.70
N PRO A 9 60.99 -14.27 -15.24
CA PRO A 9 60.38 -13.01 -15.03
C PRO A 9 59.06 -12.81 -15.82
N LEU A 10 58.90 -13.52 -16.95
CA LEU A 10 57.69 -13.39 -17.76
C LEU A 10 56.47 -14.09 -17.14
N ALA A 11 56.66 -15.19 -16.44
CA ALA A 11 55.60 -15.93 -15.75
C ALA A 11 55.12 -15.20 -14.49
N LEU A 12 55.98 -14.40 -13.83
CA LEU A 12 55.61 -13.62 -12.66
C LEU A 12 54.84 -12.37 -13.02
N ALA A 13 55.09 -11.74 -14.19
CA ALA A 13 54.39 -10.59 -14.68
C ALA A 13 52.94 -10.88 -15.15
N THR A 14 52.67 -12.09 -15.66
CA THR A 14 51.35 -12.54 -16.07
C THR A 14 50.44 -12.87 -14.87
N LEU A 15 51.00 -13.28 -13.72
CA LEU A 15 50.21 -13.61 -12.52
C LEU A 15 49.72 -12.37 -11.79
N PHE A 16 50.40 -11.21 -11.93
CA PHE A 16 49.96 -9.93 -11.32
C PHE A 16 48.87 -9.21 -12.11
N GLY A 17 48.69 -9.52 -13.39
CA GLY A 17 47.70 -8.88 -14.28
C GLY A 17 46.24 -9.34 -14.09
N THR A 18 46.01 -10.46 -13.39
CA THR A 18 44.66 -11.07 -13.25
C THR A 18 43.91 -10.66 -12.01
N LEU A 19 44.51 -9.90 -11.07
CA LEU A 19 43.84 -9.45 -9.85
C LEU A 19 43.09 -8.12 -9.94
N SER A 20 43.12 -7.42 -11.07
CA SER A 20 42.50 -6.10 -11.20
C SER A 20 41.07 -6.11 -11.76
N ALA A 21 40.43 -7.26 -11.91
CA ALA A 21 39.13 -7.41 -12.59
C ALA A 21 37.88 -7.31 -11.64
N CYS A 22 38.05 -7.01 -10.38
CA CYS A 22 36.94 -7.13 -9.40
C CYS A 22 36.30 -5.80 -8.92
N THR A 23 36.47 -4.66 -9.62
CA THR A 23 35.95 -3.38 -9.13
C THR A 23 35.00 -2.65 -10.09
N LEU A 24 34.27 -3.39 -10.94
CA LEU A 24 33.24 -2.81 -11.82
C LEU A 24 31.84 -3.34 -11.50
N LEU A 25 31.51 -3.50 -10.21
CA LEU A 25 30.11 -3.58 -9.81
C LEU A 25 29.61 -2.11 -9.76
N PRO A 26 28.63 -1.72 -10.59
CA PRO A 26 28.01 -0.41 -10.44
C PRO A 26 27.43 -0.33 -9.02
N ASP A 27 27.68 0.79 -8.35
CA ASP A 27 27.04 1.09 -7.06
C ASP A 27 25.54 0.94 -7.24
N ALA A 28 24.91 0.09 -6.43
CA ALA A 28 23.46 -0.08 -6.46
C ALA A 28 22.83 1.28 -6.07
N GLU A 29 22.03 1.85 -6.97
CA GLU A 29 21.31 3.08 -6.67
C GLU A 29 20.49 2.88 -5.38
N PRO A 30 20.54 3.84 -4.44
CA PRO A 30 19.81 3.73 -3.19
C PRO A 30 18.31 3.66 -3.46
N ILE A 31 17.65 2.66 -2.88
CA ILE A 31 16.20 2.50 -2.98
C ILE A 31 15.52 3.59 -2.15
N ARG A 32 14.69 4.41 -2.78
CA ARG A 32 13.85 5.41 -2.10
C ARG A 32 12.67 4.72 -1.43
N VAL A 33 12.49 4.97 -0.13
CA VAL A 33 11.38 4.42 0.64
C VAL A 33 10.35 5.52 0.86
N PHE A 34 9.11 5.26 0.43
CA PHE A 34 7.99 6.19 0.58
C PHE A 34 7.04 5.70 1.69
N LEU A 35 6.58 6.62 2.48
CA LEU A 35 5.43 6.43 3.37
C LEU A 35 4.16 6.82 2.60
N LEU A 36 3.02 6.29 2.99
CA LEU A 36 1.73 6.81 2.52
C LEU A 36 1.46 8.12 3.29
N PRO A 37 1.48 9.29 2.63
CA PRO A 37 1.34 10.55 3.35
C PRO A 37 0.01 10.64 4.08
N THR A 38 0.03 11.20 5.27
CA THR A 38 -1.19 11.57 6.00
C THR A 38 -1.75 12.85 5.40
N GLY A 39 -2.96 12.82 4.82
CA GLY A 39 -3.64 14.05 4.43
C GLY A 39 -4.11 14.82 5.68
N ASP A 40 -4.19 16.12 5.56
CA ASP A 40 -4.89 16.96 6.55
C ASP A 40 -6.38 16.63 6.45
N VAL A 41 -6.84 15.68 7.25
CA VAL A 41 -8.28 15.42 7.38
C VAL A 41 -8.81 16.53 8.29
N PRO A 42 -9.66 17.42 7.78
CA PRO A 42 -10.39 18.30 8.69
C PRO A 42 -11.12 17.39 9.68
N ALA A 43 -10.93 17.64 10.96
CA ALA A 43 -11.69 16.96 12.01
C ALA A 43 -13.18 17.24 11.74
N ASN A 44 -13.77 16.42 10.90
CA ASN A 44 -15.18 16.50 10.59
C ASN A 44 -15.88 16.01 11.86
N GLN A 45 -16.41 16.94 12.64
CA GLN A 45 -17.27 16.65 13.79
C GLN A 45 -18.59 16.06 13.29
N SER A 46 -18.51 14.89 12.69
CA SER A 46 -19.70 14.13 12.31
C SER A 46 -20.39 13.70 13.61
N THR A 47 -21.54 14.26 13.85
CA THR A 47 -22.42 13.95 14.99
C THR A 47 -23.00 12.52 14.96
N SER A 48 -22.57 11.70 14.01
CA SER A 48 -23.08 10.36 13.76
C SER A 48 -22.04 9.30 14.14
N THR A 49 -22.06 8.91 15.39
CA THR A 49 -21.15 7.93 15.99
C THR A 49 -21.71 6.52 15.90
N LEU A 50 -20.89 5.56 15.46
CA LEU A 50 -21.14 4.15 15.68
C LEU A 50 -21.10 3.88 17.19
N ARG A 51 -22.12 3.24 17.72
CA ARG A 51 -22.12 2.79 19.12
C ARG A 51 -21.27 1.53 19.32
N GLN A 52 -21.15 0.74 18.25
CA GLN A 52 -20.40 -0.52 18.22
C GLN A 52 -18.91 -0.25 18.00
N ALA A 53 -18.08 -1.06 18.63
CA ALA A 53 -16.66 -1.13 18.32
C ALA A 53 -16.46 -1.78 16.94
N LEU A 54 -15.55 -1.23 16.17
CA LEU A 54 -15.20 -1.69 14.81
C LEU A 54 -13.78 -2.23 14.79
N ARG A 55 -13.60 -3.45 14.28
CA ARG A 55 -12.28 -3.99 13.92
C ARG A 55 -12.10 -3.95 12.42
N ILE A 56 -10.97 -3.38 11.98
CA ILE A 56 -10.58 -3.31 10.58
C ILE A 56 -9.46 -4.32 10.34
N HIS A 57 -9.71 -5.29 9.46
CA HIS A 57 -8.74 -6.29 9.08
C HIS A 57 -7.86 -5.80 7.95
N THR A 58 -6.61 -6.30 7.92
CA THR A 58 -5.72 -6.10 6.77
C THR A 58 -6.39 -6.65 5.51
N PRO A 59 -6.55 -5.85 4.44
CA PRO A 59 -7.15 -6.31 3.19
C PRO A 59 -6.38 -7.51 2.62
N HIS A 60 -7.10 -8.55 2.21
CA HIS A 60 -6.51 -9.60 1.40
C HIS A 60 -6.12 -9.02 0.04
N ALA A 61 -4.95 -9.39 -0.48
CA ALA A 61 -4.45 -8.89 -1.76
C ALA A 61 -3.74 -9.96 -2.57
N SER A 62 -3.69 -9.77 -3.88
CA SER A 62 -2.83 -10.59 -4.75
C SER A 62 -1.36 -10.39 -4.40
N ARG A 63 -0.51 -11.39 -4.72
CA ARG A 63 0.93 -11.32 -4.42
C ARG A 63 1.62 -10.06 -4.89
N ILE A 64 1.21 -9.50 -6.01
CA ILE A 64 1.83 -8.32 -6.58
C ILE A 64 1.47 -7.05 -5.78
N LEU A 65 0.29 -7.01 -5.18
CA LEU A 65 -0.17 -5.92 -4.33
C LEU A 65 0.22 -6.11 -2.85
N ALA A 66 0.43 -7.37 -2.42
CA ALA A 66 0.78 -7.70 -1.04
C ALA A 66 2.23 -7.36 -0.67
N GLY A 67 3.04 -6.88 -1.61
CA GLY A 67 4.43 -6.47 -1.37
C GLY A 67 4.59 -4.97 -1.19
N PRO A 68 5.81 -4.53 -0.83
CA PRO A 68 6.10 -3.11 -0.64
C PRO A 68 6.38 -2.35 -1.95
N ARG A 69 6.21 -2.95 -3.11
CA ARG A 69 6.46 -2.29 -4.39
C ARG A 69 5.35 -1.30 -4.73
N ILE A 70 5.74 -0.12 -5.22
CA ILE A 70 4.79 0.84 -5.77
C ILE A 70 4.38 0.36 -7.15
N SER A 71 3.18 -0.21 -7.26
CA SER A 71 2.68 -0.82 -8.49
C SER A 71 2.26 0.21 -9.53
N VAL A 72 2.50 -0.09 -10.81
CA VAL A 72 2.10 0.72 -11.96
C VAL A 72 1.60 -0.15 -13.11
N VAL A 73 0.56 0.29 -13.79
CA VAL A 73 0.06 -0.26 -15.05
C VAL A 73 0.33 0.77 -16.14
N PRO A 74 1.47 0.65 -16.87
CA PRO A 74 1.85 1.63 -17.88
C PRO A 74 0.97 1.56 -19.12
N SER A 75 0.44 0.37 -19.46
CA SER A 75 -0.47 0.17 -20.58
C SER A 75 -1.18 -1.18 -20.50
N GLY A 76 -2.41 -1.25 -20.97
CA GLY A 76 -3.19 -2.49 -21.08
C GLY A 76 -3.30 -3.24 -19.77
N ASN A 77 -2.95 -4.54 -19.77
CA ASN A 77 -3.05 -5.43 -18.60
C ASN A 77 -1.68 -5.76 -18.00
N GLN A 78 -0.63 -4.99 -18.31
CA GLN A 78 0.70 -5.23 -17.78
C GLN A 78 0.91 -4.45 -16.49
N ILE A 79 1.11 -5.15 -15.38
CA ILE A 79 1.48 -4.56 -14.10
C ILE A 79 3.00 -4.65 -13.91
N SER A 80 3.60 -3.57 -13.45
CA SER A 80 5.01 -3.41 -13.14
C SER A 80 5.16 -2.66 -11.81
N SER A 81 6.35 -2.18 -11.51
CA SER A 81 6.62 -1.32 -10.34
C SER A 81 7.57 -0.20 -10.70
N TYR A 82 7.49 0.92 -9.99
CA TYR A 82 8.46 2.00 -10.09
C TYR A 82 9.84 1.51 -9.65
N GLN A 83 10.84 1.68 -10.52
CA GLN A 83 12.22 1.25 -10.23
C GLN A 83 12.86 2.17 -9.18
N GLY A 84 13.76 1.62 -8.37
CA GLY A 84 14.47 2.37 -7.34
C GLY A 84 13.58 2.95 -6.23
N ALA A 85 12.31 2.50 -6.11
CA ALA A 85 11.37 2.99 -5.12
C ALA A 85 10.49 1.88 -4.55
N ARG A 86 10.10 2.05 -3.29
CA ARG A 86 9.15 1.15 -2.63
C ARG A 86 8.39 1.85 -1.52
N TRP A 87 7.31 1.28 -1.10
CA TRP A 87 6.63 1.62 0.16
C TRP A 87 7.46 1.21 1.38
N GLY A 88 7.22 1.86 2.50
CA GLY A 88 7.80 1.51 3.80
C GLY A 88 7.30 0.18 4.35
N ASP A 89 6.08 -0.22 3.97
CA ASP A 89 5.44 -1.48 4.33
C ASP A 89 4.62 -2.02 3.14
N ALA A 90 4.00 -3.20 3.30
CA ALA A 90 3.07 -3.77 2.33
C ALA A 90 1.84 -2.86 2.13
N ALA A 91 1.41 -2.69 0.88
CA ALA A 91 0.27 -1.81 0.57
C ALA A 91 -1.02 -2.14 1.35
N PRO A 92 -1.41 -3.42 1.58
CA PRO A 92 -2.57 -3.73 2.42
C PRO A 92 -2.44 -3.25 3.86
N THR A 93 -1.24 -3.36 4.46
CA THR A 93 -0.95 -2.87 5.81
C THR A 93 -1.06 -1.35 5.88
N LEU A 94 -0.44 -0.65 4.93
CA LEU A 94 -0.51 0.82 4.86
C LEU A 94 -1.96 1.31 4.72
N LEU A 95 -2.75 0.63 3.88
CA LEU A 95 -4.17 0.99 3.71
C LEU A 95 -4.98 0.71 4.97
N ARG A 96 -4.81 -0.45 5.63
CA ARG A 96 -5.46 -0.76 6.91
C ARG A 96 -5.16 0.31 7.96
N ASP A 97 -3.88 0.65 8.14
CA ASP A 97 -3.47 1.62 9.16
C ASP A 97 -4.04 3.00 8.87
N ARG A 98 -4.08 3.38 7.59
CA ARG A 98 -4.73 4.62 7.15
C ARG A 98 -6.22 4.63 7.47
N LEU A 99 -6.93 3.53 7.18
CA LEU A 99 -8.35 3.40 7.50
C LEU A 99 -8.59 3.48 9.01
N VAL A 100 -7.82 2.75 9.82
CA VAL A 100 -7.93 2.78 11.30
C VAL A 100 -7.73 4.20 11.83
N GLU A 101 -6.71 4.91 11.34
CA GLU A 101 -6.44 6.29 11.76
C GLU A 101 -7.58 7.24 11.38
N GLN A 102 -8.06 7.16 10.14
CA GLN A 102 -9.16 7.98 9.65
C GLN A 102 -10.46 7.75 10.44
N PHE A 103 -10.80 6.51 10.75
CA PHE A 103 -11.97 6.20 11.58
C PHE A 103 -11.82 6.74 13.01
N ARG A 104 -10.62 6.75 13.59
CA ARG A 104 -10.34 7.33 14.91
C ARG A 104 -10.45 8.86 14.89
N GLN A 105 -9.83 9.51 13.90
CA GLN A 105 -9.82 10.97 13.78
C GLN A 105 -11.21 11.53 13.45
N GLY A 106 -11.98 10.83 12.62
CA GLY A 106 -13.33 11.23 12.24
C GLY A 106 -14.35 11.16 13.36
N GLY A 107 -14.02 10.59 14.53
CA GLY A 107 -14.92 10.49 15.67
C GLY A 107 -16.19 9.68 15.39
N GLN A 108 -16.23 8.94 14.28
CA GLN A 108 -17.42 8.24 13.79
C GLN A 108 -17.66 6.88 14.44
N ALA A 109 -16.68 6.34 15.17
CA ALA A 109 -16.82 5.10 15.92
C ALA A 109 -16.35 5.28 17.36
N ALA A 110 -17.07 4.67 18.30
CA ALA A 110 -16.75 4.72 19.74
C ALA A 110 -15.38 4.09 20.01
N ALA A 111 -15.05 3.01 19.30
CA ALA A 111 -13.76 2.34 19.37
C ALA A 111 -13.41 1.74 18.01
N VAL A 112 -12.14 1.90 17.58
CA VAL A 112 -11.60 1.31 16.36
C VAL A 112 -10.31 0.59 16.69
N SER A 113 -10.20 -0.65 16.24
CA SER A 113 -9.02 -1.50 16.41
C SER A 113 -8.63 -2.17 15.08
N ASN A 114 -7.47 -2.77 15.05
CA ASN A 114 -7.06 -3.73 14.03
C ASN A 114 -7.02 -5.15 14.62
N GLU A 115 -6.76 -6.14 13.79
CA GLU A 115 -6.67 -7.54 14.21
C GLU A 115 -5.53 -7.84 15.18
N GLU A 116 -4.47 -7.03 15.17
CA GLU A 116 -3.28 -7.21 16.03
C GLU A 116 -3.57 -6.94 17.51
N SER A 117 -4.52 -6.04 17.79
CA SER A 117 -4.86 -5.66 19.16
C SER A 117 -5.67 -6.71 19.93
N ASN A 118 -6.25 -7.70 19.25
CA ASN A 118 -7.09 -8.78 19.80
C ASN A 118 -8.19 -8.30 20.78
N LEU A 119 -8.68 -7.06 20.63
CA LEU A 119 -9.78 -6.51 21.40
C LEU A 119 -11.11 -6.98 20.82
N PHE A 120 -12.12 -7.15 21.66
CA PHE A 120 -13.48 -7.47 21.19
C PHE A 120 -14.03 -6.28 20.36
N ALA A 121 -14.71 -6.61 19.28
CA ALA A 121 -15.46 -5.65 18.47
C ALA A 121 -16.77 -6.30 18.02
N GLU A 122 -17.86 -5.54 18.04
CA GLU A 122 -19.18 -6.02 17.58
C GLU A 122 -19.26 -6.09 16.05
N LEU A 123 -18.47 -5.24 15.37
CA LEU A 123 -18.40 -5.18 13.91
C LEU A 123 -16.99 -5.45 13.41
N GLU A 124 -16.89 -6.21 12.34
CA GLU A 124 -15.63 -6.48 11.64
C GLU A 124 -15.73 -6.08 10.18
N LEU A 125 -14.71 -5.36 9.72
CA LEU A 125 -14.54 -4.96 8.33
C LEU A 125 -13.48 -5.85 7.68
N PHE A 126 -13.93 -6.76 6.84
CA PHE A 126 -13.08 -7.55 5.94
C PHE A 126 -13.04 -6.92 4.56
N SER A 127 -11.95 -7.11 3.84
CA SER A 127 -11.87 -6.58 2.48
C SER A 127 -10.85 -7.30 1.60
N ASP A 128 -11.07 -7.19 0.28
CA ASP A 128 -10.14 -7.62 -0.75
C ASP A 128 -9.63 -6.37 -1.51
N LEU A 129 -8.33 -6.16 -1.51
CA LEU A 129 -7.68 -5.09 -2.27
C LEU A 129 -7.44 -5.56 -3.72
N ARG A 130 -8.27 -5.08 -4.64
CA ARG A 130 -8.25 -5.47 -6.06
C ARG A 130 -7.33 -4.61 -6.90
N ALA A 131 -7.13 -3.35 -6.49
CA ALA A 131 -6.18 -2.43 -7.10
C ALA A 131 -5.61 -1.48 -6.04
N PHE A 132 -4.31 -1.26 -6.09
CA PHE A 132 -3.57 -0.22 -5.37
C PHE A 132 -2.35 0.10 -6.22
N GLN A 133 -2.57 0.89 -7.27
CA GLN A 133 -1.62 1.06 -8.36
C GLN A 133 -1.79 2.39 -9.06
N SER A 134 -0.74 2.86 -9.71
CA SER A 134 -0.82 3.92 -10.71
C SER A 134 -1.21 3.31 -12.06
N GLU A 135 -2.07 3.99 -12.82
CA GLU A 135 -2.49 3.61 -14.18
C GLU A 135 -2.28 4.80 -15.12
N TYR A 136 -1.76 4.56 -16.31
CA TYR A 136 -1.61 5.63 -17.30
C TYR A 136 -2.87 5.69 -18.17
N ILE A 137 -3.61 6.79 -18.08
CA ILE A 137 -4.80 7.09 -18.87
C ILE A 137 -4.46 8.33 -19.72
N ASP A 138 -4.55 8.22 -21.04
CA ASP A 138 -4.19 9.29 -21.98
C ASP A 138 -2.80 9.89 -21.70
N GLY A 139 -1.81 9.03 -21.36
CA GLY A 139 -0.44 9.41 -21.08
C GLY A 139 -0.22 10.11 -19.71
N ARG A 140 -1.24 10.19 -18.86
CA ARG A 140 -1.17 10.80 -17.52
C ARG A 140 -1.36 9.76 -16.43
N PRO A 141 -0.56 9.81 -15.35
CA PRO A 141 -0.73 8.88 -14.24
C PRO A 141 -1.98 9.20 -13.41
N HIS A 142 -2.73 8.17 -13.10
CA HIS A 142 -3.86 8.18 -12.17
C HIS A 142 -3.64 7.07 -11.15
N VAL A 143 -3.95 7.31 -9.91
CA VAL A 143 -3.96 6.26 -8.89
C VAL A 143 -5.34 5.62 -8.85
N ARG A 144 -5.37 4.28 -8.93
CA ARG A 144 -6.59 3.52 -8.72
C ARG A 144 -6.49 2.72 -7.43
N ILE A 145 -7.49 2.88 -6.55
CA ILE A 145 -7.72 2.02 -5.40
C ILE A 145 -9.09 1.36 -5.57
N ARG A 146 -9.09 0.01 -5.66
CA ARG A 146 -10.33 -0.75 -5.70
C ARG A 146 -10.37 -1.72 -4.54
N LEU A 147 -11.42 -1.61 -3.72
CA LEU A 147 -11.61 -2.39 -2.51
C LEU A 147 -13.00 -3.03 -2.51
N ASP A 148 -13.06 -4.35 -2.38
CA ASP A 148 -14.29 -5.09 -2.10
C ASP A 148 -14.40 -5.25 -0.59
N ALA A 149 -15.33 -4.55 0.06
CA ALA A 149 -15.49 -4.52 1.50
C ALA A 149 -16.72 -5.31 1.95
N GLN A 150 -16.61 -5.97 3.10
CA GLN A 150 -17.67 -6.71 3.78
C GLN A 150 -17.69 -6.30 5.25
N LEU A 151 -18.84 -5.82 5.71
CA LEU A 151 -19.08 -5.56 7.12
C LEU A 151 -19.80 -6.77 7.72
N ALA A 152 -19.27 -7.33 8.79
CA ALA A 152 -19.81 -8.49 9.47
C ALA A 152 -20.13 -8.21 10.95
N SER A 153 -21.10 -8.92 11.49
CA SER A 153 -21.39 -8.99 12.92
C SER A 153 -20.61 -10.14 13.55
N THR A 154 -19.96 -9.88 14.69
CA THR A 154 -19.26 -10.92 15.46
C THR A 154 -20.22 -11.80 16.27
N ALA A 155 -21.41 -11.28 16.61
CA ALA A 155 -22.36 -11.98 17.46
C ALA A 155 -22.91 -13.26 16.79
N ASP A 156 -23.17 -13.19 15.49
CA ASP A 156 -23.74 -14.29 14.69
C ASP A 156 -22.90 -14.65 13.46
N GLN A 157 -21.73 -14.04 13.33
CA GLN A 157 -20.76 -14.25 12.23
C GLN A 157 -21.39 -14.06 10.84
N ARG A 158 -22.35 -13.17 10.72
CA ARG A 158 -23.04 -12.88 9.47
C ARG A 158 -22.46 -11.65 8.78
N ILE A 159 -22.36 -11.71 7.45
CA ILE A 159 -22.11 -10.55 6.61
C ILE A 159 -23.39 -9.70 6.63
N LEU A 160 -23.28 -8.47 7.10
CA LEU A 160 -24.36 -7.49 7.17
C LEU A 160 -24.56 -6.78 5.83
N ALA A 161 -23.45 -6.43 5.18
CA ALA A 161 -23.44 -5.78 3.88
C ALA A 161 -22.10 -5.98 3.17
N SER A 162 -22.14 -5.85 1.84
CA SER A 162 -20.95 -5.86 0.99
C SER A 162 -21.02 -4.72 0.00
N ARG A 163 -19.88 -4.08 -0.29
CA ARG A 163 -19.80 -2.98 -1.25
C ARG A 163 -18.43 -2.93 -1.91
N ARG A 164 -18.42 -2.63 -3.22
CA ARG A 164 -17.21 -2.28 -3.96
C ARG A 164 -17.01 -0.78 -3.95
N PHE A 165 -15.78 -0.38 -3.64
CA PHE A 165 -15.28 0.99 -3.80
C PHE A 165 -14.26 1.00 -4.94
N ASP A 166 -14.33 1.99 -5.80
CA ASP A 166 -13.39 2.17 -6.93
C ASP A 166 -13.07 3.65 -7.04
N ILE A 167 -11.89 4.03 -6.55
CA ILE A 167 -11.40 5.40 -6.53
C ILE A 167 -10.38 5.57 -7.64
N LEU A 168 -10.50 6.66 -8.39
CA LEU A 168 -9.56 7.03 -9.43
C LEU A 168 -9.13 8.48 -9.23
N GLN A 169 -7.89 8.69 -8.79
CA GLN A 169 -7.33 9.99 -8.46
C GLN A 169 -6.24 10.37 -9.47
N PRO A 170 -6.35 11.49 -10.22
CA PRO A 170 -5.28 11.95 -11.08
C PRO A 170 -4.08 12.41 -10.26
N ALA A 171 -2.87 12.06 -10.70
CA ALA A 171 -1.65 12.67 -10.19
C ALA A 171 -1.38 14.00 -10.92
N HIS A 172 -0.87 14.98 -10.21
CA HIS A 172 -0.59 16.32 -10.79
C HIS A 172 0.50 16.27 -11.85
N SER A 173 1.41 15.31 -11.77
CA SER A 173 2.53 15.15 -12.69
C SER A 173 3.01 13.68 -12.72
N PRO A 174 3.88 13.32 -13.72
CA PRO A 174 4.42 11.96 -13.81
C PRO A 174 5.53 11.65 -12.78
N GLN A 175 5.99 12.63 -12.00
CA GLN A 175 6.97 12.42 -10.95
C GLN A 175 6.39 11.51 -9.85
N LEU A 176 7.22 10.61 -9.32
CA LEU A 176 6.78 9.61 -8.36
C LEU A 176 6.22 10.23 -7.08
N GLU A 177 6.78 11.34 -6.62
CA GLU A 177 6.28 12.11 -5.47
C GLU A 177 4.82 12.53 -5.68
N SER A 178 4.49 13.04 -6.86
CA SER A 178 3.11 13.41 -7.20
C SER A 178 2.17 12.22 -7.29
N VAL A 179 2.68 11.06 -7.72
CA VAL A 179 1.92 9.80 -7.70
C VAL A 179 1.68 9.34 -6.25
N VAL A 180 2.68 9.46 -5.38
CA VAL A 180 2.54 9.14 -3.95
C VAL A 180 1.50 10.04 -3.27
N ASP A 181 1.50 11.34 -3.57
CA ASP A 181 0.46 12.27 -3.09
C ASP A 181 -0.94 11.87 -3.59
N ALA A 182 -1.05 11.43 -4.83
CA ALA A 182 -2.32 10.93 -5.36
C ALA A 182 -2.78 9.63 -4.67
N PHE A 183 -1.87 8.75 -4.24
CA PHE A 183 -2.22 7.59 -3.40
C PHE A 183 -2.79 8.04 -2.05
N ALA A 184 -2.22 9.07 -1.43
CA ALA A 184 -2.76 9.61 -0.18
C ALA A 184 -4.19 10.14 -0.38
N GLN A 185 -4.40 10.99 -1.39
CA GLN A 185 -5.71 11.55 -1.71
C GLN A 185 -6.75 10.47 -2.03
N ALA A 186 -6.38 9.47 -2.83
CA ALA A 186 -7.26 8.34 -3.14
C ALA A 186 -7.62 7.51 -1.89
N SER A 187 -6.66 7.34 -0.97
CA SER A 187 -6.88 6.62 0.29
C SER A 187 -7.81 7.40 1.23
N ASP A 188 -7.71 8.73 1.24
CA ASP A 188 -8.59 9.60 2.02
C ASP A 188 -10.03 9.57 1.48
N GLU A 189 -10.19 9.66 0.16
CA GLU A 189 -11.51 9.55 -0.47
C GLU A 189 -12.15 8.18 -0.21
N LEU A 190 -11.37 7.09 -0.37
CA LEU A 190 -11.83 5.75 -0.01
C LEU A 190 -12.30 5.69 1.44
N SER A 191 -11.50 6.24 2.37
CA SER A 191 -11.79 6.24 3.81
C SER A 191 -13.10 6.96 4.11
N GLN A 192 -13.34 8.13 3.51
CA GLN A 192 -14.57 8.89 3.68
C GLN A 192 -15.80 8.13 3.17
N GLN A 193 -15.70 7.54 1.98
CA GLN A 193 -16.79 6.75 1.41
C GLN A 193 -17.09 5.49 2.25
N LEU A 194 -16.03 4.82 2.74
CA LEU A 194 -16.14 3.63 3.57
C LEU A 194 -16.76 3.95 4.93
N GLN A 195 -16.34 5.04 5.58
CA GLN A 195 -16.92 5.52 6.83
C GLN A 195 -18.42 5.80 6.69
N GLY A 196 -18.82 6.54 5.67
CA GLY A 196 -20.23 6.83 5.40
C GLY A 196 -21.05 5.55 5.21
N TRP A 197 -20.52 4.59 4.47
CA TRP A 197 -21.18 3.29 4.25
C TRP A 197 -21.30 2.46 5.54
N VAL A 198 -20.23 2.32 6.31
CA VAL A 198 -20.23 1.56 7.58
C VAL A 198 -21.26 2.15 8.56
N VAL A 199 -21.29 3.48 8.71
CA VAL A 199 -22.24 4.17 9.56
C VAL A 199 -23.68 3.94 9.09
N ALA A 200 -23.93 4.01 7.77
CA ALA A 200 -25.27 3.79 7.21
C ALA A 200 -25.76 2.36 7.46
N VAL A 201 -24.89 1.36 7.26
CA VAL A 201 -25.23 -0.06 7.53
C VAL A 201 -25.50 -0.28 9.02
N ALA A 202 -24.63 0.23 9.90
CA ALA A 202 -24.80 0.05 11.35
C ALA A 202 -26.09 0.68 11.87
N LYS A 203 -26.51 1.81 11.35
CA LYS A 203 -27.80 2.46 11.69
C LYS A 203 -29.02 1.67 11.24
N SER A 204 -28.91 0.86 10.19
CA SER A 204 -30.00 0.02 9.70
C SER A 204 -30.18 -1.26 10.53
N LEU A 205 -29.26 -1.57 11.46
CA LEU A 205 -29.37 -2.70 12.35
C LEU A 205 -30.42 -2.44 13.42
N PRO A 206 -31.24 -3.46 13.80
CA PRO A 206 -32.16 -3.33 14.92
C PRO A 206 -31.38 -2.99 16.19
N ALA A 207 -31.94 -2.12 17.03
CA ALA A 207 -31.39 -1.81 18.34
C ALA A 207 -31.39 -3.11 19.17
N GLN A 208 -30.21 -3.55 19.60
CA GLN A 208 -30.07 -4.67 20.55
C GLN A 208 -30.26 -4.17 21.97
#